data_1c0fc60bfedb0f3dbdd7627d2e05713c
#
_entry.id   1c0fc60bfedb0f3dbdd7627d2e05713c
#
_cell.length_a   1.000
_cell.length_b   1.000
_cell.length_c   1.000
_cell.angle_alpha   90.00
_cell.angle_beta   90.00
_cell.angle_gamma   90.00
#
_symmetry.space_group_name_H-M   'P 1'
#
loop_
_entity.id
_entity.type
_entity.pdbx_description
1 polymer ?
#
loop_
_entity_poly.entity_id
_entity_poly.type
_entity_poly.pdbx_seq_one_letter_code
_entity_poly.pdbx_strand_id
1 'polypeptide(L)'
;MLPPVCFGECISCDESYVTFHVDMEETPVAPEGIFLGGGQWHNNYQLMTLIPGEETIYSVKMVLPEGSHYYKFNNGGNDSGYEDGGNLTNEGCGDGDNWGDRTIVVGEEDSMTPPFCFSSCYTCGGDPVEASITFQADMTTLLSQGWDNNTHFMELRGGMNGWGEGDVFQEDLTDPNLYTLTKMITA
;
A
#
# COMPACT_ATOMS: atom_id res chain seq x y z
N MET A 1 27.51 -26.13 -7.74
CA MET A 1 26.65 -25.02 -8.20
C MET A 1 27.28 -23.78 -7.61
N LEU A 2 27.68 -22.81 -8.43
CA LEU A 2 28.21 -21.52 -7.89
C LEU A 2 27.01 -20.74 -7.34
N PRO A 3 27.17 -20.00 -6.21
CA PRO A 3 26.11 -19.13 -5.72
C PRO A 3 25.82 -18.04 -6.77
N PRO A 4 24.59 -17.53 -6.81
CA PRO A 4 24.25 -16.42 -7.69
C PRO A 4 25.13 -15.21 -7.35
N VAL A 5 25.64 -14.54 -8.38
CA VAL A 5 26.47 -13.32 -8.25
C VAL A 5 25.56 -12.14 -8.56
N CYS A 6 25.26 -11.32 -7.55
CA CYS A 6 24.55 -10.07 -7.75
C CYS A 6 25.48 -9.02 -8.37
N PHE A 7 25.03 -8.35 -9.43
CA PHE A 7 25.72 -7.22 -10.03
C PHE A 7 25.07 -5.93 -9.51
N GLY A 8 25.83 -5.16 -8.73
CA GLY A 8 25.36 -3.89 -8.15
C GLY A 8 26.08 -3.56 -6.86
N GLU A 9 25.49 -2.68 -6.04
CA GLU A 9 25.96 -2.46 -4.67
C GLU A 9 25.79 -3.76 -3.89
N CYS A 10 26.75 -4.09 -3.03
CA CYS A 10 26.88 -5.41 -2.36
C CYS A 10 25.78 -5.62 -1.29
N ILE A 11 24.56 -5.82 -1.70
CA ILE A 11 23.48 -6.39 -0.88
C ILE A 11 23.30 -7.87 -1.25
N SER A 12 22.67 -8.65 -0.38
CA SER A 12 22.30 -10.04 -0.66
C SER A 12 21.33 -10.12 -1.83
N CYS A 13 21.34 -11.22 -2.60
CA CYS A 13 20.38 -11.42 -3.69
C CYS A 13 18.92 -11.53 -3.22
N ASP A 14 18.70 -11.74 -1.93
CA ASP A 14 17.38 -11.84 -1.29
C ASP A 14 16.98 -10.54 -0.57
N GLU A 15 17.66 -9.42 -0.86
CA GLU A 15 17.45 -8.12 -0.25
C GLU A 15 17.34 -7.04 -1.32
N SER A 16 16.48 -6.05 -1.08
CA SER A 16 16.30 -4.89 -1.97
C SER A 16 16.34 -3.59 -1.18
N TYR A 17 16.66 -2.50 -1.85
CA TYR A 17 16.51 -1.19 -1.24
C TYR A 17 15.05 -0.75 -1.25
N VAL A 18 14.60 -0.28 -0.10
CA VAL A 18 13.30 0.39 0.04
C VAL A 18 13.53 1.81 0.52
N THR A 19 12.99 2.79 -0.20
CA THR A 19 13.00 4.17 0.23
C THR A 19 11.62 4.54 0.77
N PHE A 20 11.57 4.86 2.06
CA PHE A 20 10.34 5.31 2.72
C PHE A 20 10.26 6.83 2.66
N HIS A 21 9.07 7.35 2.39
CA HIS A 21 8.78 8.78 2.35
C HIS A 21 7.59 9.11 3.25
N VAL A 22 7.69 10.26 3.94
CA VAL A 22 6.57 10.85 4.68
C VAL A 22 6.54 12.35 4.44
N ASP A 23 5.35 12.89 4.27
CA ASP A 23 5.11 14.31 4.17
C ASP A 23 4.55 14.85 5.49
N MET A 24 5.18 15.89 6.00
CA MET A 24 4.86 16.54 7.26
C MET A 24 4.14 17.89 7.07
N GLU A 25 3.57 18.17 5.89
CA GLU A 25 2.93 19.46 5.58
C GLU A 25 1.84 19.84 6.60
N GLU A 26 1.06 18.84 7.05
CA GLU A 26 -0.06 19.05 7.97
C GLU A 26 0.30 18.84 9.45
N THR A 27 1.55 18.43 9.75
CA THR A 27 1.98 18.09 11.11
C THR A 27 3.32 18.75 11.44
N PRO A 28 3.39 19.61 12.48
CA PRO A 28 4.65 20.20 12.90
C PRO A 28 5.68 19.14 13.29
N VAL A 29 6.89 19.28 12.75
CA VAL A 29 8.01 18.36 13.05
C VAL A 29 8.52 18.59 14.47
N ALA A 30 8.64 17.50 15.25
CA ALA A 30 9.24 17.55 16.58
C ALA A 30 10.73 17.91 16.51
N PRO A 31 11.28 18.56 17.56
CA PRO A 31 12.72 18.94 17.59
C PRO A 31 13.68 17.77 17.40
N GLU A 32 13.32 16.58 17.82
CA GLU A 32 14.09 15.35 17.71
C GLU A 32 14.10 14.79 16.26
N GLY A 33 13.17 15.25 15.41
CA GLY A 33 13.06 14.86 14.01
C GLY A 33 12.02 13.78 13.75
N ILE A 34 12.03 13.29 12.50
CA ILE A 34 11.12 12.26 11.99
C ILE A 34 11.89 10.95 11.85
N PHE A 35 11.22 9.86 12.18
CA PHE A 35 11.81 8.53 12.18
C PHE A 35 10.89 7.51 11.50
N LEU A 36 11.49 6.50 10.89
CA LEU A 36 10.85 5.25 10.58
C LEU A 36 10.89 4.37 11.83
N GLY A 37 9.77 3.83 12.25
CA GLY A 37 9.60 2.98 13.42
C GLY A 37 8.53 1.92 13.17
N GLY A 38 7.93 1.38 14.24
CA GLY A 38 6.93 0.32 14.15
C GLY A 38 7.52 -1.03 13.74
N GLY A 39 6.72 -2.09 13.74
CA GLY A 39 7.14 -3.42 13.35
C GLY A 39 8.52 -3.82 13.89
N GLN A 40 9.42 -4.16 12.98
CA GLN A 40 10.80 -4.56 13.32
C GLN A 40 11.68 -3.41 13.83
N TRP A 41 11.29 -2.16 13.62
CA TRP A 41 12.00 -0.96 14.09
C TRP A 41 11.40 -0.40 15.39
N HIS A 42 10.48 -1.10 16.03
CA HIS A 42 10.00 -0.72 17.35
C HIS A 42 11.19 -0.68 18.33
N ASN A 43 11.39 0.44 19.01
CA ASN A 43 12.56 0.76 19.84
C ASN A 43 13.93 0.84 19.10
N ASN A 44 13.94 0.82 17.77
CA ASN A 44 15.14 1.03 16.96
C ASN A 44 14.83 2.00 15.81
N TYR A 45 14.45 3.20 16.17
CA TYR A 45 14.04 4.26 15.25
C TYR A 45 15.12 4.62 14.24
N GLN A 46 14.76 4.70 12.96
CA GLN A 46 15.65 5.09 11.88
C GLN A 46 15.38 6.56 11.51
N LEU A 47 16.34 7.43 11.75
CA LEU A 47 16.20 8.87 11.47
C LEU A 47 15.97 9.09 9.98
N MET A 48 14.94 9.84 9.65
CA MET A 48 14.64 10.29 8.29
C MET A 48 15.22 11.68 8.04
N THR A 49 15.61 11.97 6.82
CA THR A 49 16.18 13.25 6.42
C THR A 49 15.28 13.97 5.44
N LEU A 50 15.20 15.30 5.58
CA LEU A 50 14.48 16.15 4.63
C LEU A 50 15.08 15.98 3.23
N ILE A 51 14.25 15.76 2.22
CA ILE A 51 14.72 15.62 0.84
C ILE A 51 15.21 16.98 0.33
N PRO A 52 16.42 17.07 -0.27
CA PRO A 52 16.92 18.33 -0.81
C PRO A 52 15.97 18.95 -1.85
N GLY A 53 15.51 20.17 -1.57
CA GLY A 53 14.58 20.90 -2.42
C GLY A 53 13.10 20.78 -2.03
N GLU A 54 12.78 19.87 -1.12
CA GLU A 54 11.46 19.76 -0.50
C GLU A 54 11.42 20.52 0.85
N GLU A 55 10.24 20.93 1.27
CA GLU A 55 10.06 21.65 2.54
C GLU A 55 9.51 20.77 3.66
N THR A 56 8.78 19.71 3.31
CA THR A 56 8.01 18.90 4.25
C THR A 56 8.23 17.39 4.08
N ILE A 57 8.85 16.94 2.98
CA ILE A 57 8.99 15.51 2.67
C ILE A 57 10.32 14.96 3.21
N TYR A 58 10.20 13.96 4.08
CA TYR A 58 11.33 13.25 4.69
C TYR A 58 11.48 11.85 4.10
N SER A 59 12.71 11.37 4.01
CA SER A 59 12.99 10.02 3.50
C SER A 59 14.06 9.30 4.29
N VAL A 60 13.99 7.96 4.23
CA VAL A 60 15.07 7.06 4.66
C VAL A 60 15.15 5.87 3.72
N LYS A 61 16.35 5.47 3.34
CA LYS A 61 16.60 4.29 2.49
C LYS A 61 17.10 3.14 3.38
N MET A 62 16.41 2.01 3.29
CA MET A 62 16.70 0.80 4.06
C MET A 62 17.00 -0.36 3.12
N VAL A 63 17.78 -1.34 3.58
CA VAL A 63 17.91 -2.65 2.94
C VAL A 63 17.01 -3.63 3.68
N LEU A 64 16.12 -4.28 2.96
CA LEU A 64 15.16 -5.22 3.52
C LEU A 64 15.16 -6.53 2.75
N PRO A 65 15.03 -7.67 3.45
CA PRO A 65 14.82 -8.95 2.79
C PRO A 65 13.45 -8.99 2.10
N GLU A 66 13.31 -9.87 1.10
CA GLU A 66 12.03 -10.14 0.48
C GLU A 66 10.97 -10.55 1.51
N GLY A 67 9.73 -10.13 1.29
CA GLY A 67 8.60 -10.47 2.14
C GLY A 67 7.78 -9.27 2.60
N SER A 68 6.88 -9.52 3.55
CA SER A 68 6.04 -8.48 4.13
C SER A 68 6.69 -7.87 5.37
N HIS A 69 6.70 -6.56 5.44
CA HIS A 69 7.26 -5.79 6.55
C HIS A 69 6.24 -4.80 7.07
N TYR A 70 6.23 -4.61 8.39
CA TYR A 70 5.38 -3.64 9.08
C TYR A 70 6.21 -2.43 9.48
N TYR A 71 5.64 -1.23 9.34
CA TYR A 71 6.31 0.01 9.70
C TYR A 71 5.31 1.10 10.09
N LYS A 72 5.79 2.12 10.78
CA LYS A 72 5.12 3.39 11.03
C LYS A 72 6.10 4.53 10.94
N PHE A 73 5.60 5.71 10.64
CA PHE A 73 6.38 6.91 10.89
C PHE A 73 6.23 7.35 12.35
N ASN A 74 7.23 8.06 12.83
CA ASN A 74 7.27 8.52 14.21
C ASN A 74 7.84 9.93 14.27
N ASN A 75 7.13 10.84 14.91
CA ASN A 75 7.49 12.23 15.06
C ASN A 75 8.03 12.45 16.47
N GLY A 76 9.36 12.49 16.64
CA GLY A 76 10.02 12.73 17.91
C GLY A 76 10.77 11.53 18.53
N GLY A 77 10.79 10.34 17.87
CA GLY A 77 11.60 9.20 18.30
C GLY A 77 11.22 8.60 19.65
N ASN A 78 9.93 8.61 20.01
CA ASN A 78 9.41 8.05 21.26
C ASN A 78 8.02 7.44 21.04
N ASP A 79 7.52 6.68 22.04
CA ASP A 79 6.27 5.94 21.91
C ASP A 79 5.03 6.81 21.68
N SER A 80 5.04 8.07 22.08
CA SER A 80 3.91 8.99 21.85
C SER A 80 3.95 9.67 20.48
N GLY A 81 5.04 9.52 19.74
CA GLY A 81 5.25 10.14 18.42
C GLY A 81 4.79 9.29 17.24
N TYR A 82 4.28 8.09 17.47
CA TYR A 82 3.80 7.25 16.38
C TYR A 82 2.54 7.83 15.71
N GLU A 83 2.40 7.52 14.42
CA GLU A 83 1.17 7.74 13.67
C GLU A 83 -0.05 7.13 14.37
N ASP A 84 -1.22 7.72 14.15
CA ASP A 84 -2.48 7.17 14.64
C ASP A 84 -2.85 5.88 13.87
N GLY A 85 -2.53 4.73 14.47
CA GLY A 85 -2.82 3.43 13.89
C GLY A 85 -4.31 3.15 13.70
N GLY A 86 -5.17 3.76 14.51
CA GLY A 86 -6.62 3.67 14.34
C GLY A 86 -7.06 4.38 13.07
N ASN A 87 -6.51 5.56 12.79
CA ASN A 87 -6.80 6.28 11.55
C ASN A 87 -6.29 5.52 10.33
N LEU A 88 -5.03 5.06 10.35
CA LEU A 88 -4.45 4.26 9.26
C LEU A 88 -5.26 2.99 8.97
N THR A 89 -5.76 2.30 10.01
CA THR A 89 -6.62 1.12 9.84
C THR A 89 -7.97 1.50 9.22
N ASN A 90 -8.58 2.59 9.65
CA ASN A 90 -9.86 3.06 9.11
C ASN A 90 -9.74 3.52 7.64
N GLU A 91 -8.61 4.11 7.26
CA GLU A 91 -8.31 4.52 5.89
C GLU A 91 -7.84 3.36 5.00
N GLY A 92 -7.48 2.21 5.58
CA GLY A 92 -7.21 0.96 4.89
C GLY A 92 -5.74 0.67 4.58
N CYS A 93 -4.78 1.48 5.06
CA CYS A 93 -3.34 1.21 4.92
C CYS A 93 -2.67 0.72 6.21
N GLY A 94 -3.40 0.71 7.33
CA GLY A 94 -2.94 0.16 8.59
C GLY A 94 -3.45 -1.26 8.81
N ASP A 95 -2.58 -2.15 9.29
CA ASP A 95 -2.95 -3.51 9.69
C ASP A 95 -3.53 -3.50 11.11
N GLY A 96 -4.83 -3.75 11.24
CA GLY A 96 -5.54 -3.72 12.53
C GLY A 96 -5.04 -4.75 13.53
N ASP A 97 -4.45 -5.85 13.07
CA ASP A 97 -3.88 -6.91 13.92
C ASP A 97 -2.46 -6.55 14.42
N ASN A 98 -1.82 -5.55 13.80
CA ASN A 98 -0.47 -5.08 14.11
C ASN A 98 -0.44 -3.59 14.53
N TRP A 99 -1.29 -3.19 15.45
CA TRP A 99 -1.34 -1.84 16.01
C TRP A 99 -1.63 -0.73 14.98
N GLY A 100 -2.16 -1.10 13.81
CA GLY A 100 -2.37 -0.20 12.69
C GLY A 100 -1.06 0.18 11.99
N ASP A 101 -0.03 -0.66 12.05
CA ASP A 101 1.20 -0.45 11.29
C ASP A 101 0.92 -0.55 9.79
N ARG A 102 1.60 0.27 9.00
CA ARG A 102 1.59 0.16 7.53
C ARG A 102 2.28 -1.12 7.10
N THR A 103 1.89 -1.67 5.96
CA THR A 103 2.52 -2.86 5.40
C THR A 103 3.19 -2.51 4.06
N ILE A 104 4.37 -3.08 3.83
CA ILE A 104 5.04 -3.06 2.53
C ILE A 104 5.48 -4.48 2.16
N VAL A 105 5.30 -4.85 0.89
CA VAL A 105 5.82 -6.09 0.34
C VAL A 105 7.07 -5.78 -0.47
N VAL A 106 8.18 -6.37 -0.06
CA VAL A 106 9.48 -6.22 -0.71
C VAL A 106 9.70 -7.40 -1.65
N GLY A 107 9.99 -7.13 -2.90
CA GLY A 107 10.36 -8.12 -3.91
C GLY A 107 11.83 -8.00 -4.31
N GLU A 108 12.17 -8.56 -5.47
CA GLU A 108 13.54 -8.59 -6.00
C GLU A 108 14.07 -7.22 -6.47
N GLU A 109 13.20 -6.23 -6.67
CA GLU A 109 13.56 -4.92 -7.20
C GLU A 109 13.50 -3.83 -6.12
N ASP A 110 14.37 -2.82 -6.25
CA ASP A 110 14.34 -1.63 -5.41
C ASP A 110 12.99 -0.92 -5.55
N SER A 111 12.45 -0.46 -4.43
CA SER A 111 11.14 0.17 -4.37
C SER A 111 11.13 1.45 -3.53
N MET A 112 10.06 2.23 -3.65
CA MET A 112 9.85 3.41 -2.83
C MET A 112 8.37 3.58 -2.48
N THR A 113 8.09 4.10 -1.30
CA THR A 113 6.72 4.48 -0.94
C THR A 113 6.39 5.87 -1.52
N PRO A 114 5.12 6.15 -1.83
CA PRO A 114 4.67 7.53 -2.03
C PRO A 114 4.94 8.38 -0.77
N PRO A 115 5.02 9.73 -0.89
CA PRO A 115 5.08 10.61 0.26
C PRO A 115 3.68 10.70 0.91
N PHE A 116 3.37 9.72 1.75
CA PHE A 116 2.14 9.75 2.54
C PHE A 116 2.16 10.89 3.54
N CYS A 117 1.02 11.55 3.71
CA CYS A 117 0.85 12.50 4.81
C CYS A 117 0.92 11.77 6.15
N PHE A 118 1.58 12.38 7.14
CA PHE A 118 1.74 11.78 8.46
C PHE A 118 0.37 11.45 9.08
N SER A 119 0.20 10.22 9.57
CA SER A 119 -1.06 9.66 10.07
C SER A 119 -2.20 9.55 9.04
N SER A 120 -1.90 9.55 7.74
CA SER A 120 -2.89 9.33 6.68
C SER A 120 -2.39 8.36 5.61
N CYS A 121 -3.31 7.65 4.98
CA CYS A 121 -3.02 6.78 3.83
C CYS A 121 -2.87 7.57 2.51
N TYR A 122 -3.10 8.88 2.54
CA TYR A 122 -3.11 9.76 1.37
C TYR A 122 -1.93 10.73 1.38
N THR A 123 -1.70 11.41 0.27
CA THR A 123 -0.76 12.53 0.20
C THR A 123 -1.33 13.77 0.88
N CYS A 124 -0.49 14.61 1.48
CA CYS A 124 -0.95 15.85 2.13
C CYS A 124 -1.64 16.77 1.12
N GLY A 125 -2.73 17.42 1.54
CA GLY A 125 -3.55 18.27 0.68
C GLY A 125 -4.23 17.54 -0.48
N GLY A 126 -4.06 16.21 -0.56
CA GLY A 126 -4.69 15.37 -1.57
C GLY A 126 -6.10 14.94 -1.15
N ASP A 127 -7.06 15.18 -2.03
CA ASP A 127 -8.27 14.36 -1.98
C ASP A 127 -7.85 12.89 -2.18
N PRO A 128 -8.53 11.93 -1.55
CA PRO A 128 -8.26 10.52 -1.77
C PRO A 128 -8.17 10.24 -3.27
N VAL A 129 -7.07 9.62 -3.70
CA VAL A 129 -6.87 9.34 -5.14
C VAL A 129 -7.93 8.33 -5.56
N GLU A 130 -8.95 8.83 -6.25
CA GLU A 130 -9.92 7.96 -6.88
C GLU A 130 -9.28 7.27 -8.08
N ALA A 131 -9.12 5.96 -7.99
CA ALA A 131 -8.66 5.13 -9.10
C ALA A 131 -9.85 4.39 -9.72
N SER A 132 -10.00 4.50 -11.04
CA SER A 132 -10.94 3.66 -11.80
C SER A 132 -10.29 2.30 -12.07
N ILE A 133 -10.81 1.25 -11.44
CA ILE A 133 -10.33 -0.12 -11.65
C ILE A 133 -11.39 -0.90 -12.43
N THR A 134 -10.97 -1.49 -13.55
CA THR A 134 -11.85 -2.38 -14.33
C THR A 134 -11.46 -3.83 -14.04
N PHE A 135 -12.38 -4.56 -13.44
CA PHE A 135 -12.29 -6.00 -13.24
C PHE A 135 -12.84 -6.69 -14.47
N GLN A 136 -12.20 -7.78 -14.90
CA GLN A 136 -12.62 -8.57 -16.07
C GLN A 136 -12.68 -10.04 -15.70
N ALA A 137 -13.70 -10.72 -16.19
CA ALA A 137 -13.87 -12.16 -16.06
C ALA A 137 -14.19 -12.79 -17.41
N ASP A 138 -13.39 -13.78 -17.81
CA ASP A 138 -13.66 -14.62 -18.96
C ASP A 138 -14.64 -15.74 -18.56
N MET A 139 -15.84 -15.66 -19.12
CA MET A 139 -16.96 -16.56 -18.83
C MET A 139 -17.14 -17.66 -19.86
N THR A 140 -16.19 -17.82 -20.83
CA THR A 140 -16.27 -18.80 -21.93
C THR A 140 -16.64 -20.20 -21.43
N THR A 141 -15.99 -20.66 -20.36
CA THR A 141 -16.24 -22.01 -19.81
C THR A 141 -17.61 -22.11 -19.18
N LEU A 142 -18.03 -21.16 -18.37
CA LEU A 142 -19.32 -21.19 -17.67
C LEU A 142 -20.49 -21.05 -18.64
N LEU A 143 -20.39 -20.19 -19.65
CA LEU A 143 -21.38 -20.06 -20.73
C LEU A 143 -21.53 -21.37 -21.49
N SER A 144 -20.45 -22.09 -21.81
CA SER A 144 -20.50 -23.39 -22.44
C SER A 144 -21.16 -24.48 -21.59
N GLN A 145 -21.20 -24.30 -20.27
CA GLN A 145 -21.85 -25.16 -19.28
C GLN A 145 -23.29 -24.77 -18.97
N GLY A 146 -23.83 -23.77 -19.67
CA GLY A 146 -25.22 -23.34 -19.54
C GLY A 146 -25.47 -22.21 -18.53
N TRP A 147 -24.41 -21.49 -18.15
CA TRP A 147 -24.60 -20.25 -17.39
C TRP A 147 -25.36 -19.22 -18.24
N ASP A 148 -26.36 -18.58 -17.66
CA ASP A 148 -27.27 -17.64 -18.33
C ASP A 148 -27.42 -16.39 -17.44
N ASN A 149 -27.08 -15.23 -17.99
CA ASN A 149 -27.13 -13.93 -17.32
C ASN A 149 -28.55 -13.43 -16.99
N ASN A 150 -29.61 -14.07 -17.54
CA ASN A 150 -31.00 -13.77 -17.17
C ASN A 150 -31.40 -14.47 -15.86
N THR A 151 -30.72 -15.54 -15.49
CA THR A 151 -31.03 -16.36 -14.31
C THR A 151 -29.91 -16.39 -13.30
N HIS A 152 -28.71 -16.01 -13.71
CA HIS A 152 -27.49 -15.96 -12.86
C HIS A 152 -26.87 -14.58 -12.97
N PHE A 153 -26.18 -14.17 -11.94
CA PHE A 153 -25.38 -12.96 -11.94
C PHE A 153 -24.05 -13.20 -11.24
N MET A 154 -23.06 -12.45 -11.64
CA MET A 154 -21.73 -12.47 -11.03
C MET A 154 -21.50 -11.17 -10.28
N GLU A 155 -21.04 -11.27 -9.05
CA GLU A 155 -20.77 -10.13 -8.18
C GLU A 155 -19.30 -10.09 -7.75
N LEU A 156 -18.77 -8.88 -7.66
CA LEU A 156 -17.52 -8.59 -6.96
C LEU A 156 -17.85 -8.28 -5.50
N ARG A 157 -17.20 -8.99 -4.57
CA ARG A 157 -17.29 -8.74 -3.13
C ARG A 157 -15.90 -8.62 -2.53
N GLY A 158 -15.73 -7.69 -1.61
CA GLY A 158 -14.43 -7.45 -0.97
C GLY A 158 -14.48 -6.27 -0.03
N GLY A 159 -13.29 -5.87 0.46
CA GLY A 159 -13.15 -4.68 1.31
C GLY A 159 -13.71 -3.42 0.69
N MET A 160 -13.63 -3.28 -0.66
CA MET A 160 -14.13 -2.13 -1.41
C MET A 160 -15.66 -1.96 -1.37
N ASN A 161 -16.42 -2.94 -0.91
CA ASN A 161 -17.87 -2.85 -0.68
C ASN A 161 -18.26 -3.44 0.69
N GLY A 162 -17.31 -3.50 1.62
CA GLY A 162 -17.52 -3.94 3.00
C GLY A 162 -18.03 -5.38 3.12
N TRP A 163 -17.81 -6.23 2.10
CA TRP A 163 -18.31 -7.60 2.02
C TRP A 163 -19.84 -7.71 2.04
N GLY A 164 -20.53 -6.58 1.80
CA GLY A 164 -22.00 -6.48 1.76
C GLY A 164 -22.61 -6.93 0.45
N GLU A 165 -23.53 -6.12 -0.09
CA GLU A 165 -24.10 -6.35 -1.43
C GLU A 165 -23.00 -6.25 -2.48
N GLY A 166 -22.92 -7.24 -3.38
CA GLY A 166 -21.89 -7.31 -4.41
C GLY A 166 -22.17 -6.32 -5.54
N ASP A 167 -21.11 -5.84 -6.17
CA ASP A 167 -21.20 -5.09 -7.42
C ASP A 167 -21.33 -6.06 -8.60
N VAL A 168 -22.37 -5.92 -9.42
CA VAL A 168 -22.70 -6.89 -10.47
C VAL A 168 -21.91 -6.59 -11.74
N PHE A 169 -21.26 -7.61 -12.29
CA PHE A 169 -20.58 -7.54 -13.59
C PHE A 169 -21.60 -7.41 -14.73
N GLN A 170 -21.20 -6.70 -15.78
CA GLN A 170 -21.94 -6.55 -17.01
C GLN A 170 -21.23 -7.26 -18.16
N GLU A 171 -22.01 -7.84 -19.10
CA GLU A 171 -21.47 -8.39 -20.34
C GLU A 171 -20.79 -7.27 -21.15
N ASP A 172 -19.59 -7.57 -21.69
CA ASP A 172 -18.89 -6.63 -22.55
C ASP A 172 -19.60 -6.49 -23.89
N LEU A 173 -19.73 -5.25 -24.37
CA LEU A 173 -20.49 -4.94 -25.60
C LEU A 173 -19.83 -5.49 -26.87
N THR A 174 -18.55 -5.86 -26.80
CA THR A 174 -17.75 -6.30 -27.95
C THR A 174 -17.37 -7.77 -27.89
N ASP A 175 -17.32 -8.36 -26.71
CA ASP A 175 -17.02 -9.78 -26.49
C ASP A 175 -18.04 -10.39 -25.51
N PRO A 176 -18.99 -11.21 -26.01
CA PRO A 176 -20.03 -11.82 -25.18
C PRO A 176 -19.51 -12.85 -24.18
N ASN A 177 -18.23 -13.24 -24.26
CA ASN A 177 -17.61 -14.13 -23.26
C ASN A 177 -16.93 -13.35 -22.13
N LEU A 178 -16.78 -12.03 -22.28
CA LEU A 178 -16.13 -11.19 -21.31
C LEU A 178 -17.17 -10.43 -20.48
N TYR A 179 -17.00 -10.47 -19.17
CA TYR A 179 -17.81 -9.70 -18.23
C TYR A 179 -16.93 -8.68 -17.53
N THR A 180 -17.39 -7.45 -17.46
CA THR A 180 -16.61 -6.33 -16.92
C THR A 180 -17.36 -5.61 -15.81
N LEU A 181 -16.61 -5.06 -14.86
CA LEU A 181 -17.10 -4.17 -13.82
C LEU A 181 -16.06 -3.08 -13.60
N THR A 182 -16.43 -1.84 -13.82
CA THR A 182 -15.58 -0.70 -13.50
C THR A 182 -16.05 -0.05 -12.20
N LYS A 183 -15.16 0.08 -11.24
CA LYS A 183 -15.43 0.69 -9.95
C LYS A 183 -14.42 1.78 -9.64
N MET A 184 -14.92 2.92 -9.16
CA MET A 184 -14.07 3.92 -8.52
C MET A 184 -13.70 3.39 -7.13
N ILE A 185 -12.41 3.28 -6.89
CA ILE A 185 -11.86 2.88 -5.58
C ILE A 185 -11.07 4.07 -5.06
N THR A 186 -11.41 4.47 -3.86
CA THR A 186 -10.66 5.46 -3.10
C THR A 186 -9.51 4.73 -2.41
N ALA A 187 -8.27 5.09 -2.75
CA ALA A 187 -7.07 4.52 -2.14
C ALA A 187 -6.57 5.43 -1.03
#